data_b3ef8edc9ddfdfe865ca2d739f4d0631
#
_entry.id   b3ef8edc9ddfdfe865ca2d739f4d0631
#
_cell.length_a   1.000
_cell.length_b   1.000
_cell.length_c   1.000
_cell.angle_alpha   90.00
_cell.angle_beta   90.00
_cell.angle_gamma   90.00
#
_symmetry.space_group_name_H-M   'P 1'
#
loop_
_entity.id
_entity.type
_entity.pdbx_description
1 polymer ?
#
loop_
_entity_poly.entity_id
_entity_poly.type
_entity_poly.pdbx_seq_one_letter_code
_entity_poly.pdbx_strand_id
1 'polypeptide(L)'
;VAWGVTNVMVDDVDFFIEKINPENPLQYLYKGRWEDMRVVEETIRIKGKDPLKIDIGLTRHGPILVENNEGPEPTAMAVKWAFTDGIQSVKAFYLLAKAANTHEVALALKYWELPSQNFVFADRSGTIGYRLGGLIPLRTYDTGLLPQDIGNSQPSWKGWVSFSKMPSEKNPRRGFIVTANNKMLENFQYYVSELWEPPFRAIRINQ
;
A
#
# COMPACT_ATOMS: atom_id res chain seq x y z
N VAL A 1 -18.55 -18.94 9.08
CA VAL A 1 -18.19 -17.53 9.28
C VAL A 1 -18.68 -16.70 8.08
N ALA A 2 -19.07 -15.47 8.31
CA ALA A 2 -19.35 -14.48 7.28
C ALA A 2 -18.36 -13.32 7.42
N TRP A 3 -17.96 -12.71 6.31
CA TRP A 3 -17.13 -11.51 6.31
C TRP A 3 -17.45 -10.62 5.12
N GLY A 4 -17.14 -9.35 5.25
CA GLY A 4 -17.28 -8.33 4.21
C GLY A 4 -16.20 -7.28 4.34
N VAL A 5 -16.03 -6.48 3.30
CA VAL A 5 -14.94 -5.48 3.23
C VAL A 5 -15.43 -4.12 2.77
N THR A 6 -14.69 -3.10 3.18
CA THR A 6 -14.69 -1.77 2.58
C THR A 6 -13.25 -1.27 2.45
N ASN A 7 -12.96 -0.42 1.46
CA ASN A 7 -11.63 0.19 1.35
C ASN A 7 -11.31 0.99 2.61
N VAL A 8 -10.05 0.84 3.07
CA VAL A 8 -9.57 1.53 4.28
C VAL A 8 -8.91 2.86 3.94
N MET A 9 -8.65 3.12 2.66
CA MET A 9 -8.02 4.35 2.16
C MET A 9 -6.59 4.55 2.69
N VAL A 10 -5.82 3.47 2.86
CA VAL A 10 -4.40 3.58 3.23
C VAL A 10 -3.64 4.34 2.13
N ASP A 11 -2.82 5.29 2.54
CA ASP A 11 -1.79 5.89 1.70
C ASP A 11 -0.63 4.90 1.60
N ASP A 12 -0.67 4.03 0.57
CA ASP A 12 0.21 2.89 0.38
C ASP A 12 1.11 3.00 -0.86
N VAL A 13 1.12 4.19 -1.49
CA VAL A 13 1.94 4.50 -2.67
C VAL A 13 2.67 5.82 -2.46
N ASP A 14 3.98 5.83 -2.63
CA ASP A 14 4.80 7.05 -2.60
C ASP A 14 5.55 7.25 -3.91
N PHE A 15 5.78 8.50 -4.24
CA PHE A 15 6.57 8.92 -5.37
C PHE A 15 7.90 9.54 -4.90
N PHE A 16 8.99 9.19 -5.59
CA PHE A 16 10.32 9.69 -5.29
C PHE A 16 10.92 10.36 -6.52
N ILE A 17 11.41 11.59 -6.34
CA ILE A 17 12.09 12.34 -7.40
C ILE A 17 13.56 11.98 -7.35
N GLU A 18 14.01 11.19 -8.32
CA GLU A 18 15.39 10.78 -8.51
C GLU A 18 16.15 11.81 -9.34
N LYS A 19 17.38 12.12 -8.96
CA LYS A 19 18.31 12.85 -9.82
C LYS A 19 18.99 11.87 -10.74
N ILE A 20 18.94 12.12 -12.05
CA ILE A 20 19.52 11.26 -13.08
C ILE A 20 20.87 11.82 -13.50
N ASN A 21 21.83 10.93 -13.77
CA ASN A 21 23.12 11.33 -14.26
C ASN A 21 23.04 11.89 -15.68
N PRO A 22 23.40 13.17 -15.92
CA PRO A 22 23.36 13.77 -17.26
C PRO A 22 24.22 13.07 -18.30
N GLU A 23 25.29 12.39 -17.85
CA GLU A 23 26.21 11.66 -18.73
C GLU A 23 25.80 10.20 -18.95
N ASN A 24 24.95 9.64 -18.06
CA ASN A 24 24.46 8.27 -18.17
C ASN A 24 23.02 8.16 -17.64
N PRO A 25 21.99 8.15 -18.49
CA PRO A 25 20.59 8.12 -18.07
C PRO A 25 20.16 6.83 -17.35
N LEU A 26 21.00 5.80 -17.31
CA LEU A 26 20.78 4.58 -16.53
C LEU A 26 21.34 4.65 -15.12
N GLN A 27 21.79 5.84 -14.67
CA GLN A 27 22.30 6.06 -13.32
C GLN A 27 21.49 7.13 -12.59
N TYR A 28 21.26 6.91 -11.30
CA TYR A 28 20.61 7.86 -10.40
C TYR A 28 21.50 8.18 -9.20
N LEU A 29 21.28 9.36 -8.60
CA LEU A 29 22.07 9.81 -7.46
C LEU A 29 21.54 9.21 -6.16
N TYR A 30 22.38 8.46 -5.44
CA TYR A 30 22.07 7.99 -4.10
C TYR A 30 23.24 8.20 -3.14
N LYS A 31 22.98 8.89 -2.01
CA LYS A 31 24.03 9.21 -1.00
C LYS A 31 25.28 9.85 -1.59
N GLY A 32 25.11 10.76 -2.53
CA GLY A 32 26.21 11.47 -3.19
C GLY A 32 27.01 10.63 -4.20
N ARG A 33 26.51 9.47 -4.63
CA ARG A 33 27.13 8.60 -5.63
C ARG A 33 26.13 8.24 -6.72
N TRP A 34 26.64 8.10 -7.95
CA TRP A 34 25.85 7.56 -9.05
C TRP A 34 25.76 6.03 -8.91
N GLU A 35 24.56 5.51 -8.86
CA GLU A 35 24.25 4.07 -8.82
C GLU A 35 23.54 3.66 -10.10
N ASP A 36 23.87 2.49 -10.63
CA ASP A 36 23.22 1.94 -11.83
C ASP A 36 21.78 1.51 -11.50
N MET A 37 20.85 1.83 -12.40
CA MET A 37 19.50 1.26 -12.38
C MET A 37 19.55 -0.19 -12.80
N ARG A 38 18.71 -1.03 -12.21
CA ARG A 38 18.41 -2.33 -12.79
C ARG A 38 17.41 -2.14 -13.92
N VAL A 39 17.76 -2.52 -15.12
CA VAL A 39 16.85 -2.47 -16.27
C VAL A 39 16.14 -3.80 -16.44
N VAL A 40 14.83 -3.78 -16.63
CA VAL A 40 13.99 -4.94 -16.94
C VAL A 40 13.35 -4.71 -18.29
N GLU A 41 13.68 -5.57 -19.26
CA GLU A 41 13.01 -5.57 -20.57
C GLU A 41 11.65 -6.30 -20.45
N GLU A 42 10.59 -5.61 -20.82
CA GLU A 42 9.25 -6.17 -20.90
C GLU A 42 8.75 -6.17 -22.35
N THR A 43 7.96 -7.19 -22.70
CA THR A 43 7.38 -7.32 -24.04
C THR A 43 5.87 -7.29 -23.98
N ILE A 44 5.27 -6.23 -24.53
CA ILE A 44 3.82 -6.09 -24.64
C ILE A 44 3.37 -6.68 -25.98
N ARG A 45 2.62 -7.78 -25.93
CA ARG A 45 2.03 -8.40 -27.13
C ARG A 45 0.77 -7.66 -27.53
N ILE A 46 0.74 -7.14 -28.76
CA ILE A 46 -0.38 -6.36 -29.28
C ILE A 46 -1.09 -7.17 -30.34
N LYS A 47 -2.42 -7.40 -30.21
CA LYS A 47 -3.20 -8.15 -31.19
C LYS A 47 -3.17 -7.46 -32.56
N GLY A 48 -2.66 -8.16 -33.57
CA GLY A 48 -2.58 -7.65 -34.97
C GLY A 48 -1.48 -6.62 -35.22
N LYS A 49 -0.51 -6.49 -34.31
CA LYS A 49 0.67 -5.63 -34.48
C LYS A 49 1.91 -6.34 -33.96
N ASP A 50 3.08 -5.81 -34.31
CA ASP A 50 4.33 -6.27 -33.72
C ASP A 50 4.38 -6.03 -32.20
N PRO A 51 5.04 -6.91 -31.43
CA PRO A 51 5.23 -6.71 -30.02
C PRO A 51 6.02 -5.42 -29.74
N LEU A 52 5.61 -4.68 -28.71
CA LEU A 52 6.35 -3.53 -28.20
C LEU A 52 7.29 -4.00 -27.09
N LYS A 53 8.58 -3.75 -27.23
CA LYS A 53 9.58 -3.91 -26.17
C LYS A 53 9.74 -2.59 -25.45
N ILE A 54 9.77 -2.64 -24.13
CA ILE A 54 10.01 -1.50 -23.25
C ILE A 54 11.07 -1.85 -22.21
N ASP A 55 11.95 -0.92 -21.94
CA ASP A 55 12.93 -1.02 -20.87
C ASP A 55 12.43 -0.24 -19.66
N ILE A 56 12.35 -0.89 -18.51
CA ILE A 56 11.89 -0.29 -17.25
C ILE A 56 13.11 -0.13 -16.33
N GLY A 57 13.52 1.10 -16.08
CA GLY A 57 14.53 1.41 -15.09
C GLY A 57 13.98 1.24 -13.67
N LEU A 58 14.72 0.53 -12.83
CA LEU A 58 14.39 0.36 -11.42
C LEU A 58 15.47 0.96 -10.55
N THR A 59 15.09 1.91 -9.71
CA THR A 59 15.92 2.42 -8.62
C THR A 59 15.65 1.62 -7.34
N ARG A 60 16.29 1.96 -6.24
CA ARG A 60 15.97 1.38 -4.92
C ARG A 60 14.60 1.80 -4.37
N HIS A 61 13.99 2.84 -4.92
CA HIS A 61 12.65 3.30 -4.56
C HIS A 61 11.55 2.65 -5.41
N GLY A 62 11.91 2.02 -6.52
CA GLY A 62 11.00 1.29 -7.39
C GLY A 62 11.18 1.59 -8.87
N PRO A 63 10.21 1.20 -9.71
CA PRO A 63 10.25 1.48 -11.14
C PRO A 63 10.08 2.97 -11.43
N ILE A 64 10.79 3.44 -12.47
CA ILE A 64 10.63 4.77 -13.03
C ILE A 64 9.32 4.81 -13.83
N LEU A 65 8.46 5.77 -13.52
CA LEU A 65 7.20 6.02 -14.25
C LEU A 65 7.31 7.14 -15.27
N VAL A 66 8.04 8.19 -14.92
CA VAL A 66 8.15 9.40 -15.74
C VAL A 66 9.58 9.91 -15.65
N GLU A 67 10.13 10.29 -16.80
CA GLU A 67 11.41 10.98 -16.90
C GLU A 67 11.16 12.44 -17.29
N ASN A 68 11.89 13.34 -16.65
CA ASN A 68 11.95 14.74 -17.02
C ASN A 68 13.39 15.09 -17.44
N ASN A 69 13.58 15.16 -18.74
CA ASN A 69 14.88 15.47 -19.35
C ASN A 69 14.99 16.96 -19.78
N GLU A 70 14.03 17.79 -19.35
CA GLU A 70 14.07 19.23 -19.61
C GLU A 70 14.97 19.93 -18.61
N GLY A 71 15.98 20.66 -19.10
CA GLY A 71 16.89 21.44 -18.27
C GLY A 71 18.23 20.74 -17.95
N PRO A 72 19.08 21.42 -17.17
CA PRO A 72 20.46 20.98 -16.92
C PRO A 72 20.57 19.83 -15.90
N GLU A 73 19.54 19.59 -15.10
CA GLU A 73 19.48 18.51 -14.10
C GLU A 73 18.32 17.59 -14.43
N PRO A 74 18.54 16.50 -15.18
CA PRO A 74 17.50 15.54 -15.49
C PRO A 74 17.01 14.83 -14.21
N THR A 75 15.71 14.61 -14.13
CA THR A 75 15.07 13.92 -13.01
C THR A 75 14.13 12.82 -13.51
N ALA A 76 13.82 11.87 -12.64
CA ALA A 76 12.82 10.86 -12.91
C ALA A 76 11.95 10.63 -11.67
N MET A 77 10.71 10.19 -11.89
CA MET A 77 9.81 9.85 -10.81
C MET A 77 9.72 8.33 -10.65
N ALA A 78 10.23 7.82 -9.55
CA ALA A 78 10.08 6.43 -9.15
C ALA A 78 8.82 6.25 -8.29
N VAL A 79 8.16 5.11 -8.41
CA VAL A 79 7.00 4.73 -7.58
C VAL A 79 7.36 3.61 -6.63
N LYS A 80 6.97 3.77 -5.37
CA LYS A 80 7.03 2.73 -4.36
C LYS A 80 5.64 2.39 -3.87
N TRP A 81 5.24 1.15 -4.06
CA TRP A 81 3.95 0.66 -3.64
C TRP A 81 4.10 -0.36 -2.51
N ALA A 82 3.15 -0.35 -1.55
CA ALA A 82 3.09 -1.29 -0.43
C ALA A 82 2.70 -2.69 -0.90
N PHE A 83 3.61 -3.31 -1.62
CA PHE A 83 3.41 -4.57 -2.31
C PHE A 83 4.72 -5.36 -2.31
N THR A 84 4.67 -6.63 -1.98
CA THR A 84 5.86 -7.50 -2.04
C THR A 84 5.85 -8.34 -3.32
N ASP A 85 5.02 -9.37 -3.39
CA ASP A 85 4.86 -10.25 -4.56
C ASP A 85 3.40 -10.65 -4.84
N GLY A 86 2.46 -10.23 -3.99
CA GLY A 86 1.02 -10.54 -4.08
C GLY A 86 0.63 -11.98 -3.74
N ILE A 87 1.56 -12.90 -3.65
CA ILE A 87 1.30 -14.32 -3.37
C ILE A 87 0.69 -14.48 -1.97
N GLN A 88 1.10 -13.65 -1.02
CA GLN A 88 0.57 -13.69 0.34
C GLN A 88 -0.92 -13.34 0.38
N SER A 89 -1.39 -12.36 -0.40
CA SER A 89 -2.83 -12.04 -0.49
C SER A 89 -3.64 -13.21 -1.05
N VAL A 90 -3.11 -13.96 -2.03
CA VAL A 90 -3.75 -15.19 -2.53
C VAL A 90 -3.87 -16.24 -1.43
N LYS A 91 -2.81 -16.42 -0.63
CA LYS A 91 -2.83 -17.28 0.55
C LYS A 91 -3.87 -16.82 1.57
N ALA A 92 -3.98 -15.51 1.81
CA ALA A 92 -5.00 -14.96 2.70
C ALA A 92 -6.41 -15.32 2.24
N PHE A 93 -6.72 -15.14 0.95
CA PHE A 93 -8.02 -15.54 0.36
C PHE A 93 -8.33 -17.02 0.59
N TYR A 94 -7.36 -17.89 0.33
CA TYR A 94 -7.53 -19.32 0.56
C TYR A 94 -7.84 -19.64 2.03
N LEU A 95 -7.13 -19.00 2.96
CA LEU A 95 -7.37 -19.19 4.40
C LEU A 95 -8.71 -18.61 4.83
N LEU A 96 -9.12 -17.44 4.32
CA LEU A 96 -10.43 -16.83 4.56
C LEU A 96 -11.56 -17.75 4.10
N ALA A 97 -11.43 -18.37 2.92
CA ALA A 97 -12.43 -19.30 2.40
C ALA A 97 -12.58 -20.56 3.26
N LYS A 98 -11.54 -20.95 4.01
CA LYS A 98 -11.56 -22.11 4.91
C LYS A 98 -11.87 -21.78 6.37
N ALA A 99 -11.86 -20.51 6.74
CA ALA A 99 -12.06 -20.08 8.12
C ALA A 99 -13.42 -20.53 8.66
N ALA A 100 -13.42 -21.22 9.79
CA ALA A 100 -14.61 -21.71 10.46
C ALA A 100 -15.15 -20.72 11.52
N ASN A 101 -14.31 -19.82 12.02
CA ASN A 101 -14.62 -18.88 13.09
C ASN A 101 -13.90 -17.53 12.90
N THR A 102 -14.25 -16.53 13.69
CA THR A 102 -13.69 -15.18 13.64
C THR A 102 -12.20 -15.13 13.98
N HIS A 103 -11.68 -16.04 14.79
CA HIS A 103 -10.26 -16.11 15.10
C HIS A 103 -9.44 -16.52 13.87
N GLU A 104 -9.91 -17.53 13.13
CA GLU A 104 -9.24 -17.98 11.89
C GLU A 104 -9.28 -16.91 10.80
N VAL A 105 -10.40 -16.15 10.68
CA VAL A 105 -10.46 -14.97 9.81
C VAL A 105 -9.36 -13.97 10.20
N ALA A 106 -9.29 -13.62 11.48
CA ALA A 106 -8.27 -12.66 11.94
C ALA A 106 -6.83 -13.15 11.67
N LEU A 107 -6.56 -14.45 11.79
CA LEU A 107 -5.25 -15.03 11.47
C LEU A 107 -4.94 -15.05 9.96
N ALA A 108 -5.95 -15.31 9.12
CA ALA A 108 -5.80 -15.28 7.66
C ALA A 108 -5.34 -13.90 7.18
N LEU A 109 -5.84 -12.83 7.80
CA LEU A 109 -5.52 -11.45 7.46
C LEU A 109 -4.05 -11.07 7.75
N LYS A 110 -3.29 -11.90 8.46
CA LYS A 110 -1.83 -11.74 8.59
C LYS A 110 -1.11 -11.79 7.23
N TYR A 111 -1.70 -12.49 6.27
CA TYR A 111 -1.15 -12.66 4.93
C TYR A 111 -1.77 -11.70 3.90
N TRP A 112 -2.73 -10.87 4.33
CA TRP A 112 -3.36 -9.91 3.43
C TRP A 112 -2.49 -8.66 3.27
N GLU A 113 -1.93 -8.43 2.10
CA GLU A 113 -1.07 -7.30 1.80
C GLU A 113 -1.83 -6.17 1.10
N LEU A 114 -2.56 -6.52 0.02
CA LEU A 114 -3.30 -5.55 -0.79
C LEU A 114 -4.53 -6.20 -1.47
N PRO A 115 -5.52 -5.37 -1.86
CA PRO A 115 -5.67 -3.95 -1.49
C PRO A 115 -5.96 -3.81 0.01
N SER A 116 -5.57 -2.67 0.59
CA SER A 116 -5.84 -2.43 2.02
C SER A 116 -7.35 -2.33 2.29
N GLN A 117 -7.87 -3.15 3.20
CA GLN A 117 -9.31 -3.31 3.45
C GLN A 117 -9.66 -3.28 4.93
N ASN A 118 -10.80 -2.70 5.25
CA ASN A 118 -11.50 -2.93 6.50
C ASN A 118 -12.25 -4.26 6.40
N PHE A 119 -11.88 -5.25 7.17
CA PHE A 119 -12.61 -6.50 7.28
C PHE A 119 -13.57 -6.45 8.47
N VAL A 120 -14.83 -6.70 8.24
CA VAL A 120 -15.83 -6.99 9.27
C VAL A 120 -16.27 -8.44 9.13
N PHE A 121 -16.42 -9.14 10.24
CA PHE A 121 -16.69 -10.57 10.21
C PHE A 121 -17.48 -11.03 11.43
N ALA A 122 -18.25 -12.12 11.26
CA ALA A 122 -19.06 -12.72 12.30
C ALA A 122 -19.07 -14.25 12.18
N ASP A 123 -19.27 -14.94 13.28
CA ASP A 123 -19.43 -16.40 13.28
C ASP A 123 -20.71 -16.86 14.00
N ARG A 124 -20.98 -18.16 13.92
CA ARG A 124 -22.20 -18.78 14.50
C ARG A 124 -22.24 -18.74 16.02
N SER A 125 -21.12 -18.46 16.69
CA SER A 125 -21.09 -18.28 18.16
C SER A 125 -21.63 -16.91 18.60
N GLY A 126 -21.95 -16.02 17.63
CA GLY A 126 -22.36 -14.64 17.89
C GLY A 126 -21.18 -13.68 18.04
N THR A 127 -19.94 -14.14 17.82
CA THR A 127 -18.77 -13.28 17.84
C THR A 127 -18.72 -12.42 16.60
N ILE A 128 -18.55 -11.11 16.76
CA ILE A 128 -18.29 -10.13 15.70
C ILE A 128 -16.91 -9.54 15.83
N GLY A 129 -16.28 -9.19 14.71
CA GLY A 129 -14.95 -8.63 14.71
C GLY A 129 -14.71 -7.67 13.57
N TYR A 130 -13.72 -6.81 13.77
CA TYR A 130 -13.13 -5.92 12.79
C TYR A 130 -11.61 -6.10 12.79
N ARG A 131 -11.02 -6.04 11.62
CA ARG A 131 -9.57 -5.92 11.48
C ARG A 131 -9.20 -5.26 10.16
N LEU A 132 -8.21 -4.37 10.21
CA LEU A 132 -7.57 -3.83 9.04
C LEU A 132 -6.63 -4.90 8.45
N GLY A 133 -6.86 -5.27 7.19
CA GLY A 133 -5.93 -6.05 6.37
C GLY A 133 -5.23 -5.15 5.37
N GLY A 134 -3.92 -5.29 5.25
CA GLY A 134 -3.10 -4.49 4.35
C GLY A 134 -1.73 -4.17 4.94
N LEU A 135 -0.90 -3.51 4.15
CA LEU A 135 0.41 -3.02 4.59
C LEU A 135 0.33 -1.51 4.79
N ILE A 136 0.70 -1.04 5.99
CA ILE A 136 0.85 0.39 6.30
C ILE A 136 2.34 0.70 6.34
N PRO A 137 2.88 1.57 5.45
CA PRO A 137 4.28 1.92 5.41
C PRO A 137 4.75 2.64 6.68
N LEU A 138 5.93 2.27 7.16
CA LEU A 138 6.67 3.02 8.19
C LEU A 138 7.66 3.95 7.49
N ARG A 139 7.25 5.19 7.28
CA ARG A 139 8.02 6.21 6.58
C ARG A 139 9.08 6.85 7.49
N THR A 140 10.16 7.37 6.90
CA THR A 140 11.15 8.24 7.59
C THR A 140 10.77 9.73 7.50
N TYR A 141 9.65 10.05 6.91
CA TYR A 141 9.03 11.36 6.71
C TYR A 141 7.55 11.29 7.09
N ASP A 142 6.88 12.43 7.15
CA ASP A 142 5.55 12.51 7.76
C ASP A 142 4.46 11.80 6.94
N THR A 143 4.30 12.17 5.67
CA THR A 143 3.22 11.64 4.81
C THR A 143 3.72 11.35 3.40
N GLY A 144 2.98 10.51 2.65
CA GLY A 144 3.21 10.23 1.23
C GLY A 144 2.45 11.14 0.26
N LEU A 145 1.79 12.21 0.75
CA LEU A 145 0.92 13.07 -0.06
C LEU A 145 1.60 13.78 -1.21
N LEU A 146 2.88 14.07 -1.09
CA LEU A 146 3.68 14.75 -2.11
C LEU A 146 4.86 13.89 -2.51
N PRO A 147 5.32 13.98 -3.78
CA PRO A 147 6.56 13.36 -4.19
C PRO A 147 7.73 13.79 -3.31
N GLN A 148 8.55 12.83 -2.90
CA GLN A 148 9.69 13.03 -2.03
C GLN A 148 10.94 13.33 -2.85
N ASP A 149 11.52 14.51 -2.67
CA ASP A 149 12.86 14.81 -3.23
C ASP A 149 13.93 14.03 -2.47
N ILE A 150 14.67 13.19 -3.16
CA ILE A 150 15.70 12.34 -2.58
C ILE A 150 16.89 13.15 -2.07
N GLY A 151 17.17 14.31 -2.56
CA GLY A 151 18.22 15.24 -2.13
C GLY A 151 19.12 14.74 -0.98
N ASN A 152 19.26 15.53 0.07
CA ASN A 152 20.08 15.19 1.23
C ASN A 152 19.35 14.36 2.30
N SER A 153 18.00 14.36 2.33
CA SER A 153 17.18 13.78 3.40
C SER A 153 16.99 12.26 3.27
N GLN A 154 17.21 11.69 2.09
CA GLN A 154 17.12 10.26 1.82
C GLN A 154 15.80 9.64 2.35
N PRO A 155 14.64 10.15 1.94
CA PRO A 155 13.36 9.63 2.38
C PRO A 155 13.22 8.15 2.01
N SER A 156 12.69 7.33 2.91
CA SER A 156 12.52 5.90 2.66
C SER A 156 11.46 5.28 3.55
N TRP A 157 11.09 4.04 3.28
CA TRP A 157 10.30 3.21 4.16
C TRP A 157 11.19 2.30 5.00
N LYS A 158 10.93 2.24 6.30
CA LYS A 158 11.62 1.34 7.25
C LYS A 158 10.97 -0.04 7.36
N GLY A 159 9.94 -0.31 6.57
CA GLY A 159 9.12 -1.51 6.62
C GLY A 159 7.65 -1.20 6.83
N TRP A 160 6.95 -2.06 7.54
CA TRP A 160 5.50 -2.04 7.72
C TRP A 160 5.12 -2.01 9.19
N VAL A 161 3.96 -1.44 9.48
CA VAL A 161 3.34 -1.60 10.81
C VAL A 161 3.12 -3.10 11.05
N SER A 162 3.59 -3.59 12.20
CA SER A 162 3.46 -5.02 12.53
C SER A 162 1.98 -5.42 12.64
N PHE A 163 1.67 -6.64 12.19
CA PHE A 163 0.30 -7.17 12.21
C PHE A 163 -0.36 -7.11 13.60
N SER A 164 0.40 -7.33 14.67
CA SER A 164 -0.11 -7.26 16.05
C SER A 164 -0.55 -5.84 16.47
N LYS A 165 -0.03 -4.82 15.80
CA LYS A 165 -0.37 -3.41 16.02
C LYS A 165 -1.45 -2.88 15.08
N MET A 166 -1.84 -3.68 14.08
CA MET A 166 -2.90 -3.30 13.14
C MET A 166 -4.22 -3.15 13.87
N PRO A 167 -5.03 -2.15 13.48
CA PRO A 167 -6.33 -1.90 14.09
C PRO A 167 -7.24 -3.11 14.08
N SER A 168 -7.84 -3.41 15.23
CA SER A 168 -8.79 -4.52 15.36
C SER A 168 -9.75 -4.27 16.53
N GLU A 169 -10.96 -4.81 16.40
CA GLU A 169 -12.00 -4.77 17.43
C GLU A 169 -12.71 -6.12 17.49
N LYS A 170 -13.08 -6.58 18.68
CA LYS A 170 -13.82 -7.81 18.88
C LYS A 170 -14.94 -7.58 19.89
N ASN A 171 -16.16 -7.96 19.53
CA ASN A 171 -17.34 -7.87 20.41
C ASN A 171 -17.46 -6.50 21.09
N PRO A 172 -17.52 -5.38 20.33
CA PRO A 172 -17.66 -4.06 20.95
C PRO A 172 -18.96 -3.97 21.78
N ARG A 173 -18.91 -3.18 22.84
CA ARG A 173 -20.08 -2.99 23.75
C ARG A 173 -21.33 -2.49 23.02
N ARG A 174 -21.16 -1.74 21.92
CA ARG A 174 -22.27 -1.26 21.09
C ARG A 174 -23.01 -2.38 20.33
N GLY A 175 -22.45 -3.62 20.27
CA GLY A 175 -23.08 -4.78 19.65
C GLY A 175 -23.03 -4.84 18.12
N PHE A 176 -22.41 -3.88 17.46
CA PHE A 176 -22.26 -3.84 16.00
C PHE A 176 -20.96 -3.15 15.58
N ILE A 177 -20.56 -3.33 14.33
CA ILE A 177 -19.36 -2.71 13.71
C ILE A 177 -19.80 -2.13 12.36
N VAL A 178 -19.40 -0.87 12.09
CA VAL A 178 -19.72 -0.17 10.84
C VAL A 178 -18.44 0.32 10.18
N THR A 179 -18.30 0.04 8.89
CA THR A 179 -17.24 0.61 8.04
C THR A 179 -17.87 1.10 6.74
N ALA A 180 -17.58 2.33 6.34
CA ALA A 180 -18.10 2.97 5.14
C ALA A 180 -17.06 3.86 4.47
N ASN A 181 -15.80 3.40 4.42
CA ASN A 181 -14.62 4.14 3.92
C ASN A 181 -14.29 5.41 4.72
N ASN A 182 -14.91 5.56 5.89
CA ASN A 182 -14.65 6.64 6.84
C ASN A 182 -13.40 6.33 7.68
N LYS A 183 -12.84 7.35 8.30
CA LYS A 183 -11.77 7.20 9.28
C LYS A 183 -12.27 6.36 10.45
N MET A 184 -11.73 5.14 10.57
CA MET A 184 -12.09 4.18 11.62
C MET A 184 -11.27 4.37 12.91
N LEU A 185 -10.20 5.14 12.85
CA LEU A 185 -9.13 5.16 13.84
C LEU A 185 -8.91 6.58 14.34
N GLU A 186 -9.44 6.89 15.50
CA GLU A 186 -9.26 8.23 16.12
C GLU A 186 -7.89 8.40 16.77
N ASN A 187 -7.31 7.35 17.36
CA ASN A 187 -6.09 7.41 18.16
C ASN A 187 -5.02 6.40 17.71
N PHE A 188 -4.92 6.15 16.40
CA PHE A 188 -3.90 5.26 15.90
C PHE A 188 -2.57 6.01 15.74
N GLN A 189 -1.49 5.46 16.32
CA GLN A 189 -0.19 6.14 16.42
C GLN A 189 0.60 6.21 15.11
N TYR A 190 0.15 5.52 14.06
CA TYR A 190 0.81 5.51 12.76
C TYR A 190 -0.01 6.28 11.74
N TYR A 191 0.67 6.93 10.80
CA TYR A 191 0.02 7.56 9.67
C TYR A 191 -0.65 6.49 8.77
N VAL A 192 -1.89 6.72 8.41
CA VAL A 192 -2.67 5.82 7.54
C VAL A 192 -3.06 6.53 6.25
N SER A 193 -3.68 7.70 6.34
CA SER A 193 -4.17 8.49 5.22
C SER A 193 -4.64 9.88 5.66
N GLU A 194 -4.73 10.80 4.72
CA GLU A 194 -5.48 12.05 4.83
C GLU A 194 -6.74 12.06 3.94
N LEU A 195 -6.87 11.06 3.06
CA LEU A 195 -7.96 10.96 2.08
C LEU A 195 -9.00 9.93 2.53
N TRP A 196 -9.92 10.38 3.38
CA TRP A 196 -11.04 9.58 3.84
C TRP A 196 -12.33 9.99 3.13
N GLU A 197 -13.23 9.02 2.93
CA GLU A 197 -14.59 9.34 2.49
C GLU A 197 -15.32 10.17 3.56
N PRO A 198 -16.12 11.15 3.15
CA PRO A 198 -16.97 11.90 4.07
C PRO A 198 -17.87 10.96 4.90
N PRO A 199 -18.07 11.24 6.20
CA PRO A 199 -18.68 10.29 7.13
C PRO A 199 -20.20 10.11 6.97
N PHE A 200 -20.86 10.70 5.96
CA PHE A 200 -22.31 10.68 5.80
C PHE A 200 -22.91 9.29 5.82
N ARG A 201 -22.31 8.33 5.09
CA ARG A 201 -22.77 6.94 5.07
C ARG A 201 -22.60 6.25 6.42
N ALA A 202 -21.43 6.43 7.05
CA ALA A 202 -21.14 5.87 8.37
C ALA A 202 -22.12 6.43 9.42
N ILE A 203 -22.38 7.74 9.42
CA ILE A 203 -23.35 8.40 10.33
C ILE A 203 -24.74 7.80 10.13
N ARG A 204 -25.19 7.68 8.87
CA ARG A 204 -26.55 7.14 8.59
C ARG A 204 -26.71 5.69 9.01
N ILE A 205 -25.68 4.87 8.84
CA ILE A 205 -25.73 3.45 9.25
C ILE A 205 -25.73 3.30 10.77
N ASN A 206 -25.11 4.23 11.51
CA ASN A 206 -25.07 4.21 12.98
C ASN A 206 -26.36 4.73 13.64
N GLN A 207 -27.30 5.33 12.90
CA GLN A 207 -28.63 5.78 13.37
C GLN A 207 -29.63 4.64 13.38
#